data_41841b818d47ff6512fc4134aa778d35
#
_entry.id   41841b818d47ff6512fc4134aa778d35
#
_cell.length_a   1.000
_cell.length_b   1.000
_cell.length_c   1.000
_cell.angle_alpha   90.00
_cell.angle_beta   90.00
_cell.angle_gamma   90.00
#
_symmetry.space_group_name_H-M   'P 1'
#
loop_
_entity.id
_entity.type
_entity.pdbx_description
1 polymer ?
#
loop_
_entity_poly.entity_id
_entity_poly.type
_entity_poly.pdbx_seq_one_letter_code
_entity_poly.pdbx_strand_id
1 'polypeptide(L)'
;VADLVGSRVYIIDTDDLAGDHLAPYDIRRIEVELTPEERAEYDDVQGTFVDYVRSSNITFTSGSDYLQLVKRSGNDPQAREALLAKQRAREIMMNAENKRRQLGRILDRHREDQVIVFTAHTELVYDLSERFLIPAITNETGASERREILERFREGEYSRIITANVLDEGVDVPDANVGVVLSGSGSEREFTQRLGRILRPKDDGGRAILYELVSSETAEERVAQRRR
;
A
#
# COMPACT_ATOMS: atom_id res chain seq x y z
N VAL A 1 -2.87 -22.24 -3.55
CA VAL A 1 -3.17 -20.90 -4.14
C VAL A 1 -4.66 -20.60 -4.03
N ALA A 2 -5.54 -21.60 -4.22
CA ALA A 2 -7.00 -21.42 -4.14
C ALA A 2 -7.53 -21.04 -2.74
N ASP A 3 -6.81 -21.36 -1.67
CA ASP A 3 -7.24 -21.11 -0.28
C ASP A 3 -6.96 -19.69 0.24
N LEU A 4 -6.36 -18.82 -0.58
CA LEU A 4 -6.20 -17.39 -0.29
C LEU A 4 -7.40 -16.54 -0.74
N VAL A 5 -8.50 -17.20 -1.08
CA VAL A 5 -9.60 -16.66 -1.85
C VAL A 5 -10.47 -15.65 -1.09
N GLY A 6 -10.32 -14.47 -1.51
CA GLY A 6 -11.34 -13.72 -2.20
C GLY A 6 -10.68 -13.17 -3.44
N SER A 7 -11.16 -13.53 -4.61
CA SER A 7 -10.80 -12.95 -5.90
C SER A 7 -9.31 -12.97 -6.34
N ARG A 8 -9.08 -12.88 -7.53
CA ARG A 8 -7.94 -12.99 -8.46
C ARG A 8 -6.55 -12.68 -7.90
N VAL A 9 -5.65 -13.67 -7.89
CA VAL A 9 -4.21 -13.49 -7.65
C VAL A 9 -3.51 -13.45 -9.01
N TYR A 10 -2.80 -12.36 -9.28
CA TYR A 10 -1.94 -12.22 -10.45
C TYR A 10 -0.48 -12.39 -10.02
N ILE A 11 0.28 -13.20 -10.75
CA ILE A 11 1.72 -13.30 -10.61
C ILE A 11 2.33 -12.46 -11.75
N ILE A 12 3.14 -11.48 -11.41
CA ILE A 12 3.87 -10.66 -12.37
C ILE A 12 5.33 -11.10 -12.28
N ASP A 13 5.89 -11.54 -13.38
CA ASP A 13 7.32 -11.86 -13.46
C ASP A 13 8.13 -10.57 -13.59
N THR A 14 9.13 -10.39 -12.73
CA THR A 14 9.93 -9.15 -12.67
C THR A 14 11.21 -9.21 -13.47
N ASP A 15 11.45 -10.27 -14.22
CA ASP A 15 12.68 -10.40 -15.02
C ASP A 15 12.84 -9.27 -16.04
N ASP A 16 11.75 -8.64 -16.48
CA ASP A 16 11.76 -7.45 -17.36
C ASP A 16 12.03 -6.11 -16.62
N LEU A 17 11.97 -6.09 -15.27
CA LEU A 17 12.13 -4.88 -14.46
C LEU A 17 13.45 -4.84 -13.68
N ALA A 18 14.15 -5.95 -13.60
CA ALA A 18 15.42 -6.08 -12.90
C ALA A 18 16.56 -5.60 -13.78
N GLY A 19 17.01 -4.37 -13.61
CA GLY A 19 18.35 -3.96 -14.03
C GLY A 19 19.40 -4.73 -13.20
N ASP A 20 20.61 -4.85 -13.70
CA ASP A 20 21.74 -5.69 -13.27
C ASP A 20 22.12 -5.76 -11.77
N HIS A 21 21.35 -5.15 -10.85
CA HIS A 21 21.71 -5.03 -9.42
C HIS A 21 20.57 -5.26 -8.42
N LEU A 22 19.40 -5.75 -8.84
CA LEU A 22 18.28 -6.01 -7.94
C LEU A 22 18.12 -7.52 -7.72
N ALA A 23 17.96 -7.95 -6.46
CA ALA A 23 17.64 -9.33 -6.15
C ALA A 23 16.27 -9.69 -6.77
N PRO A 24 16.13 -10.84 -7.45
CA PRO A 24 14.88 -11.25 -8.07
C PRO A 24 13.83 -11.54 -6.97
N TYR A 25 12.65 -10.97 -7.11
CA TYR A 25 11.51 -11.22 -6.24
C TYR A 25 10.23 -11.41 -7.07
N ASP A 26 9.27 -12.15 -6.52
CA ASP A 26 7.99 -12.40 -7.14
C ASP A 26 6.96 -11.37 -6.68
N ILE A 27 6.28 -10.71 -7.59
CA ILE A 27 5.14 -9.83 -7.25
C ILE A 27 3.85 -10.64 -7.32
N ARG A 28 3.10 -10.64 -6.22
CA ARG A 28 1.78 -11.27 -6.11
C ARG A 28 0.74 -10.21 -5.82
N ARG A 29 0.04 -9.76 -6.84
CA ARG A 29 -1.09 -8.83 -6.69
C ARG A 29 -2.32 -9.61 -6.26
N ILE A 30 -2.94 -9.17 -5.17
CA ILE A 30 -4.18 -9.72 -4.63
C ILE A 30 -5.25 -8.64 -4.67
N GLU A 31 -6.26 -8.85 -5.49
CA GLU A 31 -7.45 -7.99 -5.53
C GLU A 31 -8.39 -8.42 -4.41
N VAL A 32 -8.82 -7.46 -3.59
CA VAL A 32 -9.77 -7.66 -2.50
C VAL A 32 -11.01 -6.80 -2.71
N GLU A 33 -12.17 -7.37 -2.47
CA GLU A 33 -13.44 -6.64 -2.54
C GLU A 33 -13.62 -5.76 -1.28
N LEU A 34 -14.25 -4.62 -1.44
CA LEU A 34 -14.77 -3.84 -0.31
C LEU A 34 -15.90 -4.63 0.37
N THR A 35 -16.11 -4.42 1.66
CA THR A 35 -17.33 -4.94 2.29
C THR A 35 -18.57 -4.27 1.67
N PRO A 36 -19.79 -4.85 1.80
CA PRO A 36 -21.00 -4.23 1.25
C PRO A 36 -21.21 -2.79 1.73
N GLU A 37 -20.91 -2.52 3.00
CA GLU A 37 -21.02 -1.21 3.62
C GLU A 37 -19.97 -0.23 3.04
N GLU A 38 -18.72 -0.67 2.97
CA GLU A 38 -17.63 0.11 2.35
C GLU A 38 -17.90 0.38 0.87
N ARG A 39 -18.48 -0.60 0.15
CA ARG A 39 -18.85 -0.45 -1.26
C ARG A 39 -19.94 0.61 -1.44
N ALA A 40 -20.99 0.54 -0.65
CA ALA A 40 -22.08 1.51 -0.71
C ALA A 40 -21.59 2.93 -0.44
N GLU A 41 -20.77 3.11 0.61
CA GLU A 41 -20.19 4.41 0.94
C GLU A 41 -19.21 4.90 -0.15
N TYR A 42 -18.35 4.00 -0.66
CA TYR A 42 -17.41 4.33 -1.74
C TYR A 42 -18.13 4.81 -3.00
N ASP A 43 -19.18 4.12 -3.42
CA ASP A 43 -19.94 4.44 -4.63
C ASP A 43 -20.66 5.80 -4.48
N ASP A 44 -21.21 6.11 -3.31
CA ASP A 44 -21.87 7.39 -3.02
C ASP A 44 -20.86 8.56 -3.09
N VAL A 45 -19.76 8.49 -2.32
CA VAL A 45 -18.78 9.57 -2.31
C VAL A 45 -18.01 9.68 -3.64
N GLN A 46 -17.74 8.57 -4.31
CA GLN A 46 -17.14 8.58 -5.64
C GLN A 46 -18.07 9.20 -6.66
N GLY A 47 -19.38 8.91 -6.58
CA GLY A 47 -20.42 9.52 -7.39
C GLY A 47 -20.45 11.05 -7.25
N THR A 48 -20.49 11.56 -6.03
CA THR A 48 -20.43 12.99 -5.70
C THR A 48 -19.23 13.68 -6.37
N PHE A 49 -18.05 13.08 -6.27
CA PHE A 49 -16.86 13.63 -6.93
C PHE A 49 -16.96 13.63 -8.45
N VAL A 50 -17.39 12.52 -9.04
CA VAL A 50 -17.52 12.36 -10.51
C VAL A 50 -18.55 13.34 -11.09
N ASP A 51 -19.67 13.51 -10.42
CA ASP A 51 -20.76 14.42 -10.89
C ASP A 51 -20.30 15.88 -10.85
N TYR A 52 -19.58 16.29 -9.80
CA TYR A 52 -18.98 17.62 -9.77
C TYR A 52 -17.96 17.82 -10.92
N VAL A 53 -17.08 16.86 -11.15
CA VAL A 53 -16.10 16.94 -12.25
C VAL A 53 -16.77 17.08 -13.60
N ARG A 54 -17.84 16.30 -13.86
CA ARG A 54 -18.61 16.37 -15.12
C ARG A 54 -19.31 17.71 -15.29
N SER A 55 -19.92 18.25 -14.22
CA SER A 55 -20.64 19.52 -14.27
C SER A 55 -19.73 20.75 -14.38
N SER A 56 -18.51 20.66 -13.85
CA SER A 56 -17.58 21.79 -13.78
C SER A 56 -16.62 21.93 -14.96
N ASN A 57 -16.75 21.06 -16.00
CA ASN A 57 -15.83 21.01 -17.15
C ASN A 57 -14.33 20.89 -16.75
N ILE A 58 -14.03 20.33 -15.61
CA ILE A 58 -12.64 20.07 -15.18
C ILE A 58 -12.20 18.74 -15.77
N THR A 59 -11.10 18.75 -16.51
CA THR A 59 -10.47 17.53 -16.99
C THR A 59 -9.27 17.23 -16.11
N PHE A 60 -9.31 16.11 -15.37
CA PHE A 60 -8.19 15.67 -14.53
C PHE A 60 -7.15 14.92 -15.38
N THR A 61 -6.22 15.66 -15.97
CA THR A 61 -5.11 15.09 -16.77
C THR A 61 -3.75 15.21 -16.07
N SER A 62 -3.65 16.10 -15.07
CA SER A 62 -2.40 16.41 -14.40
C SER A 62 -2.59 16.74 -12.91
N GLY A 63 -1.48 16.75 -12.15
CA GLY A 63 -1.48 17.20 -10.75
C GLY A 63 -1.91 18.67 -10.58
N SER A 64 -1.74 19.51 -11.61
CA SER A 64 -2.18 20.91 -11.58
C SER A 64 -3.71 21.04 -11.52
N ASP A 65 -4.45 20.09 -12.08
CA ASP A 65 -5.91 20.09 -12.08
C ASP A 65 -6.46 19.82 -10.68
N TYR A 66 -5.78 18.96 -9.94
CA TYR A 66 -6.07 18.76 -8.52
C TYR A 66 -5.85 20.02 -7.70
N LEU A 67 -4.75 20.73 -7.91
CA LEU A 67 -4.48 22.01 -7.24
C LEU A 67 -5.50 23.08 -7.58
N GLN A 68 -6.05 23.09 -8.80
CA GLN A 68 -7.15 23.99 -9.16
C GLN A 68 -8.43 23.68 -8.37
N LEU A 69 -8.77 22.38 -8.20
CA LEU A 69 -9.91 21.98 -7.37
C LEU A 69 -9.71 22.40 -5.91
N VAL A 70 -8.49 22.19 -5.36
CA VAL A 70 -8.16 22.66 -4.01
C VAL A 70 -8.32 24.18 -3.86
N LYS A 71 -7.87 24.96 -4.85
CA LYS A 71 -8.04 26.43 -4.83
C LYS A 71 -9.52 26.83 -4.91
N ARG A 72 -10.32 26.17 -5.76
CA ARG A 72 -11.75 26.42 -5.88
C ARG A 72 -12.51 26.10 -4.59
N SER A 73 -12.14 25.04 -3.89
CA SER A 73 -12.80 24.59 -2.66
C SER A 73 -12.78 25.63 -1.51
N GLY A 74 -11.93 26.65 -1.61
CA GLY A 74 -11.91 27.76 -0.67
C GLY A 74 -13.13 28.69 -0.79
N ASN A 75 -13.71 28.82 -1.98
CA ASN A 75 -14.81 29.77 -2.27
C ASN A 75 -16.05 29.11 -2.89
N ASP A 76 -15.97 27.83 -3.24
CA ASP A 76 -17.05 27.06 -3.88
C ASP A 76 -17.40 25.87 -2.96
N PRO A 77 -18.58 25.89 -2.30
CA PRO A 77 -19.01 24.80 -1.44
C PRO A 77 -19.11 23.44 -2.16
N GLN A 78 -19.53 23.44 -3.43
CA GLN A 78 -19.65 22.20 -4.21
C GLN A 78 -18.25 21.63 -4.55
N ALA A 79 -17.28 22.49 -4.87
CA ALA A 79 -15.90 22.07 -5.07
C ALA A 79 -15.31 21.47 -3.77
N ARG A 80 -15.65 22.07 -2.61
CA ARG A 80 -15.22 21.56 -1.32
C ARG A 80 -15.82 20.20 -0.99
N GLU A 81 -17.12 20.02 -1.22
CA GLU A 81 -17.80 18.75 -1.04
C GLU A 81 -17.20 17.67 -1.93
N ALA A 82 -16.98 17.94 -3.21
CA ALA A 82 -16.34 17.01 -4.13
C ALA A 82 -14.91 16.65 -3.71
N LEU A 83 -14.14 17.59 -3.17
CA LEU A 83 -12.78 17.33 -2.68
C LEU A 83 -12.80 16.41 -1.45
N LEU A 84 -13.70 16.66 -0.49
CA LEU A 84 -13.88 15.81 0.68
C LEU A 84 -14.37 14.42 0.30
N ALA A 85 -15.32 14.33 -0.63
CA ALA A 85 -15.80 13.06 -1.16
C ALA A 85 -14.68 12.23 -1.82
N LYS A 86 -13.80 12.88 -2.60
CA LYS A 86 -12.61 12.21 -3.17
C LYS A 86 -11.65 11.71 -2.09
N GLN A 87 -11.40 12.50 -1.05
CA GLN A 87 -10.55 12.08 0.07
C GLN A 87 -11.16 10.87 0.79
N ARG A 88 -12.47 10.92 1.06
CA ARG A 88 -13.18 9.82 1.71
C ARG A 88 -13.16 8.54 0.86
N ALA A 89 -13.41 8.64 -0.44
CA ALA A 89 -13.29 7.49 -1.34
C ALA A 89 -11.88 6.86 -1.29
N ARG A 90 -10.84 7.70 -1.21
CA ARG A 90 -9.46 7.23 -1.08
C ARG A 90 -9.23 6.51 0.26
N GLU A 91 -9.71 7.05 1.37
CA GLU A 91 -9.60 6.42 2.68
C GLU A 91 -10.26 5.05 2.71
N ILE A 92 -11.49 4.93 2.18
CA ILE A 92 -12.23 3.66 2.13
C ILE A 92 -11.41 2.59 1.36
N MET A 93 -10.95 2.89 0.15
CA MET A 93 -10.24 1.89 -0.66
C MET A 93 -8.86 1.53 -0.07
N MET A 94 -8.18 2.47 0.61
CA MET A 94 -6.87 2.22 1.20
C MET A 94 -6.97 1.44 2.51
N ASN A 95 -8.01 1.71 3.31
CA ASN A 95 -8.20 1.14 4.64
C ASN A 95 -9.22 -0.01 4.67
N ALA A 96 -9.54 -0.61 3.52
CA ALA A 96 -10.54 -1.66 3.40
C ALA A 96 -10.33 -2.80 4.40
N GLU A 97 -11.39 -3.22 5.08
CA GLU A 97 -11.35 -4.28 6.10
C GLU A 97 -10.86 -5.62 5.51
N ASN A 98 -11.21 -5.91 4.26
CA ASN A 98 -10.75 -7.13 3.61
C ASN A 98 -9.24 -7.11 3.31
N LYS A 99 -8.59 -5.94 3.16
CA LYS A 99 -7.12 -5.84 3.12
C LYS A 99 -6.50 -6.25 4.47
N ARG A 100 -7.09 -5.80 5.58
CA ARG A 100 -6.65 -6.18 6.93
C ARG A 100 -6.77 -7.68 7.16
N ARG A 101 -7.90 -8.29 6.76
CA ARG A 101 -8.10 -9.74 6.83
C ARG A 101 -7.11 -10.51 5.97
N GLN A 102 -6.84 -10.00 4.76
CA GLN A 102 -5.88 -10.61 3.85
C GLN A 102 -4.45 -10.49 4.38
N LEU A 103 -4.08 -9.35 4.99
CA LEU A 103 -2.81 -9.21 5.70
C LEU A 103 -2.65 -10.28 6.76
N GLY A 104 -3.67 -10.50 7.62
CA GLY A 104 -3.62 -11.55 8.63
C GLY A 104 -3.32 -12.93 8.05
N ARG A 105 -3.97 -13.29 6.92
CA ARG A 105 -3.70 -14.57 6.22
C ARG A 105 -2.28 -14.66 5.66
N ILE A 106 -1.74 -13.56 5.14
CA ILE A 106 -0.35 -13.51 4.66
C ILE A 106 0.60 -13.69 5.84
N LEU A 107 0.40 -12.98 6.94
CA LEU A 107 1.21 -13.10 8.15
C LEU A 107 1.17 -14.52 8.74
N ASP A 108 0.01 -15.18 8.72
CA ASP A 108 -0.14 -16.57 9.15
C ASP A 108 0.60 -17.56 8.26
N ARG A 109 0.63 -17.31 6.96
CA ARG A 109 1.37 -18.16 6.00
C ARG A 109 2.88 -18.01 6.14
N HIS A 110 3.34 -16.82 6.48
CA HIS A 110 4.75 -16.43 6.55
C HIS A 110 5.24 -16.28 8.00
N ARG A 111 4.95 -17.30 8.84
CA ARG A 111 5.31 -17.26 10.28
C ARG A 111 6.81 -17.34 10.52
N GLU A 112 7.51 -18.04 9.64
CA GLU A 112 8.97 -18.26 9.72
C GLU A 112 9.75 -17.25 8.86
N ASP A 113 9.07 -16.29 8.25
CA ASP A 113 9.67 -15.31 7.37
C ASP A 113 9.83 -13.96 8.06
N GLN A 114 10.84 -13.20 7.64
CA GLN A 114 10.95 -11.78 7.95
C GLN A 114 10.04 -10.99 7.02
N VAL A 115 9.05 -10.31 7.60
CA VAL A 115 7.98 -9.61 6.86
C VAL A 115 8.03 -8.11 7.13
N ILE A 116 8.05 -7.30 6.09
CA ILE A 116 7.85 -5.85 6.18
C ILE A 116 6.51 -5.48 5.56
N VAL A 117 5.68 -4.77 6.33
CA VAL A 117 4.38 -4.27 5.89
C VAL A 117 4.47 -2.78 5.62
N PHE A 118 4.08 -2.36 4.42
CA PHE A 118 4.09 -0.97 3.97
C PHE A 118 2.67 -0.42 3.82
N THR A 119 2.44 0.76 4.36
CA THR A 119 1.20 1.51 4.15
C THR A 119 1.49 2.96 3.76
N ALA A 120 0.50 3.68 3.23
CA ALA A 120 0.65 5.09 2.87
C ALA A 120 0.33 6.06 4.03
N HIS A 121 -0.31 5.58 5.11
CA HIS A 121 -0.87 6.42 6.16
C HIS A 121 -0.44 5.96 7.55
N THR A 122 0.03 6.90 8.36
CA THR A 122 0.47 6.68 9.74
C THR A 122 -0.63 6.10 10.62
N GLU A 123 -1.87 6.56 10.49
CA GLU A 123 -3.01 6.04 11.25
C GLU A 123 -3.23 4.54 11.00
N LEU A 124 -3.10 4.09 9.75
CA LEU A 124 -3.22 2.68 9.42
C LEU A 124 -2.06 1.85 10.01
N VAL A 125 -0.85 2.42 10.11
CA VAL A 125 0.28 1.76 10.78
C VAL A 125 -0.07 1.44 12.23
N TYR A 126 -0.59 2.41 12.97
CA TYR A 126 -0.93 2.21 14.38
C TYR A 126 -2.08 1.21 14.56
N ASP A 127 -3.14 1.30 13.75
CA ASP A 127 -4.25 0.36 13.77
C ASP A 127 -3.79 -1.10 13.53
N LEU A 128 -2.94 -1.30 12.53
CA LEU A 128 -2.41 -2.62 12.21
C LEU A 128 -1.35 -3.11 13.22
N SER A 129 -0.55 -2.19 13.75
CA SER A 129 0.41 -2.48 14.82
C SER A 129 -0.29 -3.02 16.07
N GLU A 130 -1.36 -2.36 16.49
CA GLU A 130 -2.18 -2.80 17.63
C GLU A 130 -2.88 -4.14 17.34
N ARG A 131 -3.52 -4.26 16.16
CA ARG A 131 -4.28 -5.46 15.77
C ARG A 131 -3.42 -6.71 15.67
N PHE A 132 -2.20 -6.59 15.15
CA PHE A 132 -1.31 -7.73 14.88
C PHE A 132 -0.12 -7.83 15.84
N LEU A 133 0.01 -6.91 16.79
CA LEU A 133 1.11 -6.81 17.75
C LEU A 133 2.48 -6.76 17.05
N ILE A 134 2.59 -5.88 16.02
CA ILE A 134 3.78 -5.71 15.21
C ILE A 134 4.42 -4.36 15.52
N PRO A 135 5.74 -4.27 15.77
CA PRO A 135 6.43 -2.99 15.95
C PRO A 135 6.22 -2.03 14.76
N ALA A 136 5.91 -0.77 15.07
CA ALA A 136 5.59 0.27 14.10
C ALA A 136 6.74 1.26 13.92
N ILE A 137 7.01 1.63 12.66
CA ILE A 137 7.93 2.70 12.31
C ILE A 137 7.19 3.75 11.49
N THR A 138 7.12 4.98 12.01
CA THR A 138 6.51 6.13 11.36
C THR A 138 7.48 7.32 11.36
N ASN A 139 7.07 8.45 10.79
CA ASN A 139 7.81 9.71 10.90
C ASN A 139 7.87 10.25 12.34
N GLU A 140 6.97 9.81 13.21
CA GLU A 140 6.92 10.18 14.63
C GLU A 140 7.83 9.31 15.49
N THR A 141 8.27 8.15 14.98
CA THR A 141 9.18 7.24 15.70
C THR A 141 10.55 7.88 15.88
N GLY A 142 10.99 8.02 17.13
CA GLY A 142 12.28 8.60 17.47
C GLY A 142 13.46 7.83 16.85
N ALA A 143 14.56 8.53 16.55
CA ALA A 143 15.72 7.92 15.87
C ALA A 143 16.32 6.73 16.67
N SER A 144 16.33 6.80 18.00
CA SER A 144 16.82 5.71 18.86
C SER A 144 15.92 4.49 18.81
N GLU A 145 14.61 4.70 18.93
CA GLU A 145 13.60 3.66 18.88
C GLU A 145 13.56 2.99 17.50
N ARG A 146 13.61 3.78 16.42
CA ARG A 146 13.69 3.27 15.04
C ARG A 146 14.90 2.35 14.87
N ARG A 147 16.06 2.78 15.37
CA ARG A 147 17.28 1.96 15.30
C ARG A 147 17.12 0.65 16.06
N GLU A 148 16.59 0.69 17.27
CA GLU A 148 16.33 -0.50 18.08
C GLU A 148 15.38 -1.48 17.37
N ILE A 149 14.26 -1.00 16.81
CA ILE A 149 13.31 -1.85 16.06
C ILE A 149 14.01 -2.52 14.87
N LEU A 150 14.80 -1.77 14.10
CA LEU A 150 15.50 -2.31 12.93
C LEU A 150 16.62 -3.29 13.30
N GLU A 151 17.35 -3.04 14.38
CA GLU A 151 18.37 -3.98 14.91
C GLU A 151 17.73 -5.29 15.36
N ARG A 152 16.67 -5.25 16.16
CA ARG A 152 15.94 -6.44 16.61
C ARG A 152 15.29 -7.20 15.44
N PHE A 153 14.83 -6.49 14.40
CA PHE A 153 14.35 -7.14 13.17
C PHE A 153 15.51 -7.82 12.43
N ARG A 154 16.68 -7.19 12.32
CA ARG A 154 17.88 -7.77 11.68
C ARG A 154 18.36 -9.03 12.41
N GLU A 155 18.30 -9.03 13.75
CA GLU A 155 18.70 -10.14 14.59
C GLU A 155 17.64 -11.27 14.66
N GLY A 156 16.46 -11.05 14.07
CA GLY A 156 15.36 -12.02 14.06
C GLY A 156 14.54 -12.08 15.36
N GLU A 157 14.80 -11.17 16.33
CA GLU A 157 13.94 -11.04 17.51
C GLU A 157 12.54 -10.58 17.12
N TYR A 158 12.45 -9.65 16.16
CA TYR A 158 11.22 -9.29 15.50
C TYR A 158 11.18 -9.93 14.11
N SER A 159 10.24 -10.83 13.87
CA SER A 159 10.01 -11.38 12.54
C SER A 159 9.18 -10.47 11.63
N ARG A 160 8.60 -9.40 12.18
CA ARG A 160 7.66 -8.52 11.47
C ARG A 160 7.82 -7.08 11.91
N ILE A 161 7.76 -6.16 10.97
CA ILE A 161 7.65 -4.71 11.22
C ILE A 161 6.64 -4.09 10.26
N ILE A 162 6.05 -2.97 10.67
CA ILE A 162 5.13 -2.19 9.83
C ILE A 162 5.59 -0.75 9.74
N THR A 163 5.52 -0.16 8.56
CA THR A 163 5.97 1.21 8.34
C THR A 163 5.02 2.03 7.47
N ALA A 164 4.91 3.33 7.78
CA ALA A 164 4.31 4.30 6.88
C ALA A 164 5.33 4.72 5.83
N ASN A 165 4.97 4.58 4.59
CA ASN A 165 5.82 4.80 3.42
C ASN A 165 7.05 3.86 3.36
N VAL A 166 7.69 3.80 2.24
CA VAL A 166 8.99 3.14 2.17
C VAL A 166 9.96 4.01 2.95
N LEU A 167 10.63 3.40 3.90
CA LEU A 167 11.62 4.03 4.77
C LEU A 167 12.47 5.01 3.95
N ASP A 168 12.52 6.26 4.42
CA ASP A 168 13.14 7.39 3.72
C ASP A 168 14.59 7.11 3.31
N GLU A 169 15.08 7.83 2.31
CA GLU A 169 16.46 7.73 1.84
C GLU A 169 17.45 7.87 2.99
N GLY A 170 18.35 6.89 3.13
CA GLY A 170 19.41 6.89 4.15
C GLY A 170 19.16 6.03 5.38
N VAL A 171 18.02 5.34 5.49
CA VAL A 171 17.81 4.31 6.51
C VAL A 171 18.27 2.95 5.97
N ASP A 172 19.23 2.34 6.65
CA ASP A 172 19.67 0.97 6.36
C ASP A 172 18.59 -0.01 6.83
N VAL A 173 17.70 -0.37 5.92
CA VAL A 173 16.59 -1.30 6.18
C VAL A 173 17.13 -2.72 6.12
N PRO A 174 16.92 -3.53 7.16
CA PRO A 174 17.32 -4.93 7.13
C PRO A 174 16.60 -5.70 6.02
N ASP A 175 17.28 -6.73 5.52
CA ASP A 175 16.73 -7.62 4.50
C ASP A 175 15.47 -8.32 5.01
N ALA A 176 14.47 -8.47 4.15
CA ALA A 176 13.24 -9.20 4.40
C ALA A 176 12.96 -10.20 3.29
N ASN A 177 12.29 -11.29 3.62
CA ASN A 177 11.92 -12.31 2.63
C ASN A 177 10.55 -12.00 2.01
N VAL A 178 9.72 -11.26 2.75
CA VAL A 178 8.35 -10.94 2.33
C VAL A 178 8.07 -9.46 2.55
N GLY A 179 7.62 -8.81 1.50
CA GLY A 179 7.04 -7.46 1.55
C GLY A 179 5.52 -7.52 1.38
N VAL A 180 4.78 -6.69 2.10
CA VAL A 180 3.34 -6.52 1.91
C VAL A 180 2.99 -5.06 1.75
N VAL A 181 2.39 -4.68 0.64
CA VAL A 181 1.93 -3.32 0.36
C VAL A 181 0.41 -3.28 0.46
N LEU A 182 -0.11 -2.60 1.47
CA LEU A 182 -1.56 -2.43 1.63
C LEU A 182 -2.11 -1.26 0.84
N SER A 183 -1.30 -0.22 0.66
CA SER A 183 -1.68 0.95 -0.12
C SER A 183 -0.42 1.55 -0.73
N GLY A 184 -0.40 1.68 -2.04
CA GLY A 184 0.71 2.30 -2.77
C GLY A 184 0.41 3.78 -3.02
N SER A 185 1.29 4.67 -2.55
CA SER A 185 1.36 6.05 -3.01
C SER A 185 2.73 6.26 -3.67
N GLY A 186 2.76 6.81 -4.84
CA GLY A 186 4.01 7.25 -5.44
C GLY A 186 4.32 6.66 -6.80
N SER A 187 5.43 7.10 -7.39
CA SER A 187 5.92 6.58 -8.64
C SER A 187 6.37 5.13 -8.44
N GLU A 188 5.76 4.25 -9.19
CA GLU A 188 5.95 2.80 -9.15
C GLU A 188 7.42 2.41 -9.24
N ARG A 189 8.19 3.10 -10.07
CA ARG A 189 9.58 2.77 -10.35
C ARG A 189 10.49 2.98 -9.14
N GLU A 190 10.33 4.09 -8.41
CA GLU A 190 11.13 4.37 -7.20
C GLU A 190 10.78 3.40 -6.08
N PHE A 191 9.49 3.14 -5.89
CA PHE A 191 8.99 2.19 -4.90
C PHE A 191 9.50 0.76 -5.18
N THR A 192 9.38 0.29 -6.41
CA THR A 192 9.86 -1.04 -6.84
C THR A 192 11.39 -1.17 -6.70
N GLN A 193 12.14 -0.14 -7.06
CA GLN A 193 13.60 -0.13 -6.89
C GLN A 193 14.03 -0.16 -5.42
N ARG A 194 13.33 0.56 -4.54
CA ARG A 194 13.61 0.54 -3.10
C ARG A 194 13.29 -0.83 -2.49
N LEU A 195 12.15 -1.41 -2.86
CA LEU A 195 11.79 -2.76 -2.42
C LEU A 195 12.77 -3.84 -2.87
N GLY A 196 13.28 -3.75 -4.09
CA GLY A 196 14.30 -4.68 -4.60
C GLY A 196 15.63 -4.61 -3.85
N ARG A 197 15.88 -3.54 -3.06
CA ARG A 197 17.03 -3.46 -2.15
C ARG A 197 16.77 -4.07 -0.78
N ILE A 198 15.50 -4.12 -0.37
CA ILE A 198 15.06 -4.62 0.93
C ILE A 198 14.71 -6.11 0.86
N LEU A 199 14.10 -6.54 -0.26
CA LEU A 199 13.68 -7.93 -0.42
C LEU A 199 14.87 -8.79 -0.85
N ARG A 200 15.20 -9.79 -0.03
CA ARG A 200 16.28 -10.75 -0.27
C ARG A 200 15.73 -12.17 -0.29
N PRO A 201 16.24 -13.01 -1.19
CA PRO A 201 15.94 -14.43 -1.16
C PRO A 201 16.31 -15.05 0.18
N LYS A 202 15.66 -16.14 0.54
CA LYS A 202 16.09 -16.98 1.66
C LYS A 202 17.40 -17.71 1.33
N ASP A 203 18.12 -18.11 2.36
CA ASP A 203 19.35 -18.91 2.24
C ASP A 203 19.11 -20.27 1.57
N ASP A 204 17.87 -20.78 1.57
CA ASP A 204 17.44 -21.99 0.88
C ASP A 204 17.28 -21.84 -0.65
N GLY A 205 17.56 -20.65 -1.21
CA GLY A 205 17.43 -20.34 -2.63
C GLY A 205 16.02 -19.96 -3.07
N GLY A 206 15.07 -19.82 -2.13
CA GLY A 206 13.71 -19.31 -2.41
C GLY A 206 13.74 -17.83 -2.80
N ARG A 207 12.89 -17.42 -3.77
CA ARG A 207 12.76 -16.00 -4.14
C ARG A 207 12.02 -15.22 -3.06
N ALA A 208 12.40 -13.97 -2.86
CA ALA A 208 11.61 -13.06 -2.05
C ALA A 208 10.23 -12.81 -2.68
N ILE A 209 9.23 -12.46 -1.88
CA ILE A 209 7.86 -12.26 -2.34
C ILE A 209 7.37 -10.88 -1.94
N LEU A 210 6.79 -10.16 -2.90
CA LEU A 210 6.07 -8.92 -2.67
C LEU A 210 4.57 -9.13 -2.89
N TYR A 211 3.78 -8.97 -1.85
CA TYR A 211 2.33 -8.93 -1.95
C TYR A 211 1.85 -7.48 -2.13
N GLU A 212 1.07 -7.23 -3.16
CA GLU A 212 0.38 -5.96 -3.40
C GLU A 212 -1.12 -6.17 -3.22
N LEU A 213 -1.72 -5.55 -2.19
CA LEU A 213 -3.16 -5.65 -1.92
C LEU A 213 -3.87 -4.46 -2.56
N VAL A 214 -4.80 -4.74 -3.46
CA VAL A 214 -5.53 -3.74 -4.25
C VAL A 214 -7.03 -3.91 -4.05
N SER A 215 -7.74 -2.84 -3.73
CA SER A 215 -9.19 -2.87 -3.65
C SER A 215 -9.81 -2.92 -5.05
N SER A 216 -10.54 -4.02 -5.36
CA SER A 216 -11.17 -4.24 -6.66
C SER A 216 -12.31 -3.25 -6.93
N GLU A 217 -12.55 -2.96 -8.20
CA GLU A 217 -13.59 -2.03 -8.68
C GLU A 217 -13.47 -0.62 -8.07
N THR A 218 -12.23 -0.19 -7.77
CA THR A 218 -11.94 1.15 -7.26
C THR A 218 -10.97 1.91 -8.14
N ALA A 219 -10.66 3.15 -7.76
CA ALA A 219 -9.62 3.93 -8.43
C ALA A 219 -8.23 3.29 -8.28
N GLU A 220 -7.98 2.56 -7.20
CA GLU A 220 -6.72 1.86 -6.94
C GLU A 220 -6.46 0.75 -7.97
N GLU A 221 -7.47 -0.05 -8.28
CA GLU A 221 -7.36 -1.09 -9.31
C GLU A 221 -7.05 -0.48 -10.69
N ARG A 222 -7.73 0.61 -11.06
CA ARG A 222 -7.46 1.29 -12.33
C ARG A 222 -6.02 1.82 -12.43
N VAL A 223 -5.46 2.31 -11.33
CA VAL A 223 -4.06 2.72 -11.25
C VAL A 223 -3.15 1.51 -11.36
N ALA A 224 -3.43 0.43 -10.63
CA ALA A 224 -2.67 -0.80 -10.66
C ALA A 224 -2.67 -1.48 -12.05
N GLN A 225 -3.78 -1.39 -12.79
CA GLN A 225 -3.86 -1.92 -14.18
C GLN A 225 -3.04 -1.11 -15.19
N ARG A 226 -2.91 0.22 -15.01
CA ARG A 226 -2.06 1.06 -15.89
C ARG A 226 -0.57 0.81 -15.71
N ARG A 227 -0.20 0.08 -14.68
CA ARG A 227 1.16 -0.28 -14.29
C ARG A 227 1.58 -1.66 -14.87
N ARG A 228 0.88 -2.15 -15.86
CA ARG A 228 1.22 -3.37 -16.63
C ARG A 228 1.97 -2.96 -17.94
#